data_82a915a366044b6428c3fa9b93b48667
#
_entry.id   82a915a366044b6428c3fa9b93b48667
#
_cell.length_a   1.000
_cell.length_b   1.000
_cell.length_c   1.000
_cell.angle_alpha   90.00
_cell.angle_beta   90.00
_cell.angle_gamma   90.00
#
_symmetry.space_group_name_H-M   'P 1'
#
loop_
_entity.id
_entity.type
_entity.pdbx_description
1 polymer ?
#
loop_
_entity_poly.entity_id
_entity_poly.type
_entity_poly.pdbx_seq_one_letter_code
_entity_poly.pdbx_strand_id
1 'polypeptide(L)'
;VLNEPELRTKFLDAEHKGVKLLMLMTHQPGQVITTKKAIRTVEDMKGMRIRFSSPTIREFVGALGATPVGVQPNEIAEAMQKGTIDGAFIDYGGAGIAYKLGGIIKYSTEMYSFVASFGIAMNPDFYNKLPADLKKLVDDSIRGKEKEMGEAWDGIDGPGKKNLTDGGADYSFEGVGNV
;
A
#
# COMPACT_ATOMS: atom_id res chain seq x y z
N VAL A 1 3.68 -17.65 1.60
CA VAL A 1 3.26 -17.66 3.01
C VAL A 1 1.76 -17.42 3.13
N LEU A 2 1.21 -16.25 2.74
CA LEU A 2 -0.23 -15.93 2.94
C LEU A 2 -1.20 -16.91 2.27
N ASN A 3 -0.79 -17.58 1.21
CA ASN A 3 -1.62 -18.54 0.48
C ASN A 3 -1.36 -20.01 0.89
N GLU A 4 -0.53 -20.24 1.91
CA GLU A 4 -0.29 -21.56 2.47
C GLU A 4 -1.60 -22.14 3.05
N PRO A 5 -2.05 -23.35 2.60
CA PRO A 5 -3.38 -23.86 2.96
C PRO A 5 -3.64 -23.97 4.46
N GLU A 6 -2.67 -24.47 5.24
CA GLU A 6 -2.81 -24.55 6.69
C GLU A 6 -2.97 -23.18 7.35
N LEU A 7 -2.16 -22.21 6.93
CA LEU A 7 -2.17 -20.86 7.48
C LEU A 7 -3.48 -20.14 7.12
N ARG A 8 -3.92 -20.29 5.87
CA ARG A 8 -5.20 -19.75 5.42
C ARG A 8 -6.35 -20.29 6.24
N THR A 9 -6.50 -21.62 6.29
CA THR A 9 -7.62 -22.26 6.98
C THR A 9 -7.64 -21.92 8.46
N LYS A 10 -6.48 -21.88 9.11
CA LYS A 10 -6.37 -21.67 10.56
C LYS A 10 -6.58 -20.22 10.98
N PHE A 11 -6.12 -19.24 10.19
CA PHE A 11 -6.03 -17.84 10.63
C PHE A 11 -6.72 -16.83 9.71
N LEU A 12 -6.80 -17.07 8.39
CA LEU A 12 -7.20 -16.06 7.44
C LEU A 12 -8.59 -16.26 6.85
N ASP A 13 -9.01 -17.50 6.61
CA ASP A 13 -10.29 -17.74 5.94
C ASP A 13 -11.48 -17.25 6.78
N ALA A 14 -11.34 -17.22 8.11
CA ALA A 14 -12.39 -16.70 8.99
C ALA A 14 -12.63 -15.19 8.83
N GLU A 15 -11.56 -14.44 8.51
CA GLU A 15 -11.62 -12.98 8.28
C GLU A 15 -12.20 -12.63 6.91
N HIS A 16 -12.16 -13.58 5.97
CA HIS A 16 -12.64 -13.41 4.60
C HIS A 16 -13.99 -14.07 4.34
N LYS A 17 -14.77 -14.32 5.42
CA LYS A 17 -16.14 -14.84 5.29
C LYS A 17 -17.00 -13.89 4.45
N GLY A 18 -17.77 -14.46 3.51
CA GLY A 18 -18.64 -13.70 2.61
C GLY A 18 -18.03 -13.34 1.27
N VAL A 19 -16.78 -13.72 1.01
CA VAL A 19 -16.14 -13.60 -0.29
C VAL A 19 -15.54 -14.94 -0.75
N LYS A 20 -15.49 -15.18 -2.04
CA LYS A 20 -14.64 -16.23 -2.64
C LYS A 20 -13.24 -15.64 -2.79
N LEU A 21 -12.39 -15.89 -1.79
CA LEU A 21 -11.01 -15.44 -1.82
C LEU A 21 -10.19 -16.27 -2.81
N LEU A 22 -9.60 -15.61 -3.79
CA LEU A 22 -8.81 -16.23 -4.85
C LEU A 22 -7.32 -16.23 -4.50
N MET A 23 -6.77 -15.06 -4.12
CA MET A 23 -5.36 -14.89 -3.79
C MET A 23 -5.18 -13.81 -2.72
N LEU A 24 -4.17 -13.96 -1.87
CA LEU A 24 -3.64 -12.90 -1.01
C LEU A 24 -2.25 -12.53 -1.48
N MET A 25 -1.91 -11.23 -1.40
CA MET A 25 -0.61 -10.69 -1.75
C MET A 25 -0.25 -9.51 -0.86
N THR A 26 1.01 -9.07 -0.88
CA THR A 26 1.48 -7.88 -0.18
C THR A 26 2.16 -6.94 -1.16
N HIS A 27 2.18 -5.64 -0.82
CA HIS A 27 3.04 -4.67 -1.49
C HIS A 27 4.41 -4.56 -0.79
N GLN A 28 5.34 -3.82 -1.39
CA GLN A 28 6.61 -3.45 -0.78
C GLN A 28 6.39 -2.59 0.49
N PRO A 29 7.36 -2.59 1.44
CA PRO A 29 7.21 -1.81 2.65
C PRO A 29 6.89 -0.33 2.37
N GLY A 30 5.89 0.18 3.09
CA GLY A 30 5.44 1.55 2.96
C GLY A 30 6.39 2.55 3.59
N GLN A 31 6.50 3.69 2.95
CA GLN A 31 7.31 4.83 3.33
C GLN A 31 6.41 6.01 3.70
N VAL A 32 6.96 7.06 4.29
CA VAL A 32 6.25 8.32 4.45
C VAL A 32 6.76 9.33 3.42
N ILE A 33 5.85 9.82 2.60
CA ILE A 33 6.14 10.83 1.57
C ILE A 33 5.41 12.13 1.91
N THR A 34 6.05 13.26 1.64
CA THR A 34 5.53 14.58 2.00
C THR A 34 5.76 15.63 0.92
N THR A 35 4.97 16.72 0.97
CA THR A 35 5.02 17.79 -0.04
C THR A 35 5.83 19.00 0.38
N LYS A 36 6.01 19.25 1.69
CA LYS A 36 6.54 20.53 2.20
C LYS A 36 7.72 20.38 3.15
N LYS A 37 7.76 19.32 3.93
CA LYS A 37 8.71 19.16 5.03
C LYS A 37 9.23 17.72 5.05
N ALA A 38 10.55 17.57 5.15
CA ALA A 38 11.17 16.27 5.43
C ALA A 38 10.85 15.81 6.85
N ILE A 39 10.65 14.51 7.04
CA ILE A 39 10.48 13.89 8.34
C ILE A 39 11.80 13.21 8.70
N ARG A 40 12.47 13.69 9.73
CA ARG A 40 13.73 13.16 10.25
C ARG A 40 13.57 12.58 11.65
N THR A 41 12.60 13.07 12.39
CA THR A 41 12.27 12.68 13.76
C THR A 41 10.77 12.51 13.90
N VAL A 42 10.32 11.86 14.97
CA VAL A 42 8.89 11.72 15.28
C VAL A 42 8.26 13.11 15.52
N GLU A 43 9.02 14.05 16.09
CA GLU A 43 8.57 15.43 16.35
C GLU A 43 8.21 16.15 15.04
N ASP A 44 8.86 15.82 13.93
CA ASP A 44 8.57 16.41 12.64
C ASP A 44 7.15 16.11 12.13
N MET A 45 6.58 15.00 12.60
CA MET A 45 5.22 14.60 12.23
C MET A 45 4.13 15.38 12.97
N LYS A 46 4.46 16.03 14.09
CA LYS A 46 3.47 16.74 14.89
C LYS A 46 2.77 17.83 14.07
N GLY A 47 1.45 17.79 14.08
CA GLY A 47 0.60 18.74 13.36
C GLY A 47 0.50 18.53 11.84
N MET A 48 1.21 17.57 11.27
CA MET A 48 1.06 17.22 9.86
C MET A 48 -0.23 16.42 9.64
N ARG A 49 -0.89 16.67 8.51
CA ARG A 49 -2.05 15.89 8.05
C ARG A 49 -1.55 14.80 7.14
N ILE A 50 -1.61 13.57 7.62
CA ILE A 50 -1.03 12.40 6.92
C ILE A 50 -2.15 11.44 6.51
N ARG A 51 -2.19 11.12 5.23
CA ARG A 51 -3.12 10.12 4.70
C ARG A 51 -2.78 8.73 5.24
N PHE A 52 -3.80 8.03 5.69
CA PHE A 52 -3.73 6.62 6.08
C PHE A 52 -4.45 5.70 5.09
N SER A 53 -4.01 4.45 4.99
CA SER A 53 -4.57 3.42 4.09
C SER A 53 -5.49 2.42 4.77
N SER A 54 -5.42 2.31 6.10
CA SER A 54 -6.18 1.33 6.89
C SER A 54 -6.39 1.81 8.32
N PRO A 55 -7.33 1.23 9.09
CA PRO A 55 -7.51 1.56 10.50
C PRO A 55 -6.22 1.47 11.32
N THR A 56 -5.42 0.43 11.13
CA THR A 56 -4.12 0.26 11.82
C THR A 56 -3.16 1.41 11.50
N ILE A 57 -3.07 1.84 10.23
CA ILE A 57 -2.22 2.97 9.85
C ILE A 57 -2.78 4.29 10.40
N ARG A 58 -4.10 4.44 10.54
CA ARG A 58 -4.71 5.58 11.20
C ARG A 58 -4.22 5.72 12.65
N GLU A 59 -4.26 4.63 13.41
CA GLU A 59 -3.79 4.62 14.79
C GLU A 59 -2.28 4.91 14.87
N PHE A 60 -1.50 4.30 13.98
CA PHE A 60 -0.06 4.53 13.88
C PHE A 60 0.27 6.00 13.60
N VAL A 61 -0.38 6.63 12.62
CA VAL A 61 -0.24 8.06 12.31
C VAL A 61 -0.55 8.92 13.54
N GLY A 62 -1.64 8.61 14.24
CA GLY A 62 -2.03 9.30 15.47
C GLY A 62 -1.00 9.15 16.59
N ALA A 63 -0.46 7.95 16.78
CA ALA A 63 0.57 7.67 17.78
C ALA A 63 1.88 8.42 17.52
N LEU A 64 2.20 8.71 16.25
CA LEU A 64 3.32 9.55 15.85
C LEU A 64 3.06 11.07 16.01
N GLY A 65 1.89 11.46 16.51
CA GLY A 65 1.53 12.88 16.74
C GLY A 65 1.05 13.63 15.50
N ALA A 66 0.84 12.95 14.38
CA ALA A 66 0.24 13.52 13.19
C ALA A 66 -1.29 13.43 13.22
N THR A 67 -1.98 14.21 12.40
CA THR A 67 -3.42 14.12 12.19
C THR A 67 -3.73 13.15 11.06
N PRO A 68 -4.34 11.99 11.33
CA PRO A 68 -4.70 11.05 10.29
C PRO A 68 -5.87 11.56 9.45
N VAL A 69 -5.73 11.50 8.11
CA VAL A 69 -6.75 11.93 7.16
C VAL A 69 -7.09 10.78 6.20
N GLY A 70 -8.38 10.46 6.09
CA GLY A 70 -8.88 9.46 5.16
C GLY A 70 -9.02 10.05 3.75
N VAL A 71 -8.19 9.58 2.81
CA VAL A 71 -8.24 9.99 1.41
C VAL A 71 -8.15 8.73 0.54
N GLN A 72 -9.03 8.64 -0.46
CA GLN A 72 -9.01 7.52 -1.40
C GLN A 72 -7.72 7.58 -2.25
N PRO A 73 -7.18 6.42 -2.67
CA PRO A 73 -5.93 6.37 -3.40
C PRO A 73 -5.88 7.26 -4.65
N ASN A 74 -6.95 7.28 -5.42
CA ASN A 74 -7.08 8.09 -6.63
C ASN A 74 -7.20 9.61 -6.37
N GLU A 75 -7.42 10.01 -5.12
CA GLU A 75 -7.57 11.42 -4.72
C GLU A 75 -6.30 11.99 -4.05
N ILE A 76 -5.27 11.15 -3.81
CA ILE A 76 -4.06 11.55 -3.10
C ILE A 76 -3.35 12.72 -3.78
N ALA A 77 -3.18 12.66 -5.11
CA ALA A 77 -2.51 13.71 -5.87
C ALA A 77 -3.20 15.06 -5.70
N GLU A 78 -4.52 15.08 -5.86
CA GLU A 78 -5.34 16.29 -5.72
C GLU A 78 -5.32 16.83 -4.28
N ALA A 79 -5.45 15.95 -3.29
CA ALA A 79 -5.42 16.32 -1.88
C ALA A 79 -4.08 16.93 -1.47
N MET A 80 -2.96 16.42 -2.00
CA MET A 80 -1.63 16.97 -1.80
C MET A 80 -1.48 18.36 -2.48
N GLN A 81 -1.91 18.49 -3.74
CA GLN A 81 -1.83 19.74 -4.49
C GLN A 81 -2.67 20.84 -3.84
N LYS A 82 -3.87 20.51 -3.37
CA LYS A 82 -4.74 21.45 -2.62
C LYS A 82 -4.27 21.71 -1.19
N GLY A 83 -3.28 20.96 -0.72
CA GLY A 83 -2.80 21.07 0.65
C GLY A 83 -3.81 20.57 1.69
N THR A 84 -4.74 19.68 1.33
CA THR A 84 -5.65 19.02 2.27
C THR A 84 -4.90 18.02 3.14
N ILE A 85 -3.90 17.36 2.57
CA ILE A 85 -2.93 16.53 3.27
C ILE A 85 -1.50 17.04 3.00
N ASP A 86 -0.61 16.84 3.96
CA ASP A 86 0.79 17.23 3.88
C ASP A 86 1.70 16.06 3.46
N GLY A 87 1.17 14.82 3.57
CA GLY A 87 1.88 13.61 3.20
C GLY A 87 1.00 12.36 3.25
N ALA A 88 1.59 11.21 2.95
CA ALA A 88 0.92 9.92 2.97
C ALA A 88 1.88 8.79 3.35
N PHE A 89 1.35 7.76 4.02
CA PHE A 89 2.00 6.45 4.10
C PHE A 89 1.61 5.64 2.86
N ILE A 90 2.62 5.26 2.06
CA ILE A 90 2.43 4.56 0.78
C ILE A 90 3.76 3.93 0.32
N ASP A 91 3.68 2.84 -0.45
CA ASP A 91 4.82 2.24 -1.13
C ASP A 91 5.24 3.04 -2.38
N TYR A 92 6.46 2.85 -2.84
CA TYR A 92 6.99 3.60 -4.00
C TYR A 92 6.30 3.23 -5.31
N GLY A 93 5.97 1.94 -5.49
CA GLY A 93 5.24 1.49 -6.67
C GLY A 93 3.87 2.17 -6.78
N GLY A 94 3.12 2.22 -5.68
CA GLY A 94 1.87 2.96 -5.57
C GLY A 94 2.06 4.45 -5.83
N ALA A 95 2.99 5.08 -5.13
CA ALA A 95 3.22 6.53 -5.22
C ALA A 95 3.66 6.97 -6.62
N GLY A 96 4.69 6.32 -7.19
CA GLY A 96 5.30 6.78 -8.43
C GLY A 96 4.60 6.28 -9.70
N ILE A 97 4.13 5.01 -9.71
CA ILE A 97 3.57 4.39 -10.91
C ILE A 97 2.04 4.49 -10.92
N ALA A 98 1.37 3.98 -9.86
CA ALA A 98 -0.08 3.90 -9.86
C ALA A 98 -0.74 5.28 -9.74
N TYR A 99 -0.27 6.13 -8.83
CA TYR A 99 -0.89 7.43 -8.52
C TYR A 99 -0.10 8.62 -9.05
N LYS A 100 1.04 8.41 -9.70
CA LYS A 100 1.82 9.41 -10.45
C LYS A 100 2.12 10.66 -9.63
N LEU A 101 2.62 10.47 -8.42
CA LEU A 101 2.92 11.57 -7.49
C LEU A 101 4.26 12.27 -7.77
N GLY A 102 4.97 11.88 -8.83
CA GLY A 102 6.18 12.57 -9.31
C GLY A 102 5.91 14.05 -9.56
N GLY A 103 6.81 14.92 -9.10
CA GLY A 103 6.65 16.38 -9.18
C GLY A 103 5.76 16.99 -8.07
N ILE A 104 4.91 16.20 -7.41
CA ILE A 104 4.08 16.63 -6.26
C ILE A 104 4.83 16.42 -4.96
N ILE A 105 5.40 15.23 -4.78
CA ILE A 105 6.20 14.85 -3.62
C ILE A 105 7.54 15.59 -3.65
N LYS A 106 7.96 16.11 -2.50
CA LYS A 106 9.24 16.80 -2.33
C LYS A 106 10.20 16.05 -1.40
N TYR A 107 9.68 15.23 -0.49
CA TYR A 107 10.51 14.48 0.45
C TYR A 107 9.95 13.07 0.63
N SER A 108 10.85 12.12 0.79
CA SER A 108 10.54 10.76 1.18
C SER A 108 11.44 10.33 2.34
N THR A 109 10.84 9.78 3.38
CA THR A 109 11.57 9.18 4.51
C THR A 109 11.35 7.68 4.48
N GLU A 110 12.44 6.94 4.31
CA GLU A 110 12.41 5.47 4.27
C GLU A 110 12.29 4.91 5.68
N MET A 111 11.09 4.50 6.04
CA MET A 111 10.78 3.96 7.37
C MET A 111 10.55 2.45 7.33
N TYR A 112 10.19 1.89 6.17
CA TYR A 112 9.79 0.48 6.03
C TYR A 112 8.76 0.05 7.08
N SER A 113 7.83 0.96 7.40
CA SER A 113 7.04 0.94 8.64
C SER A 113 5.84 0.02 8.60
N PHE A 114 5.37 -0.37 7.42
CA PHE A 114 4.23 -1.25 7.28
C PHE A 114 4.22 -2.00 5.95
N VAL A 115 3.54 -3.12 5.95
CA VAL A 115 3.19 -3.88 4.75
C VAL A 115 1.71 -4.16 4.81
N ALA A 116 0.95 -3.73 3.79
CA ALA A 116 -0.46 -4.08 3.70
C ALA A 116 -0.65 -5.37 2.89
N SER A 117 -1.63 -6.17 3.29
CA SER A 117 -2.09 -7.30 2.51
C SER A 117 -3.27 -6.89 1.62
N PHE A 118 -3.28 -7.42 0.41
CA PHE A 118 -4.35 -7.28 -0.56
C PHE A 118 -4.94 -8.64 -0.90
N GLY A 119 -6.22 -8.64 -1.29
CA GLY A 119 -6.90 -9.84 -1.75
C GLY A 119 -7.51 -9.66 -3.13
N ILE A 120 -7.41 -10.69 -3.96
CA ILE A 120 -8.27 -10.86 -5.14
C ILE A 120 -9.43 -11.74 -4.69
N ALA A 121 -10.64 -11.21 -4.79
CA ALA A 121 -11.84 -11.91 -4.35
C ALA A 121 -12.98 -11.74 -5.36
N MET A 122 -13.90 -12.69 -5.36
CA MET A 122 -15.15 -12.65 -6.13
C MET A 122 -16.35 -12.70 -5.20
N ASN A 123 -17.47 -12.18 -5.69
CA ASN A 123 -18.76 -12.44 -5.06
C ASN A 123 -19.04 -13.95 -5.11
N PRO A 124 -19.30 -14.61 -3.97
CA PRO A 124 -19.48 -16.07 -3.92
C PRO A 124 -20.71 -16.53 -4.70
N ASP A 125 -21.81 -15.78 -4.71
CA ASP A 125 -23.00 -16.13 -5.46
C ASP A 125 -22.77 -16.07 -6.97
N PHE A 126 -22.00 -15.08 -7.43
CA PHE A 126 -21.57 -14.98 -8.82
C PHE A 126 -20.67 -16.16 -9.19
N TYR A 127 -19.63 -16.43 -8.39
CA TYR A 127 -18.74 -17.55 -8.63
C TYR A 127 -19.51 -18.90 -8.65
N ASN A 128 -20.44 -19.11 -7.70
CA ASN A 128 -21.21 -20.34 -7.61
C ASN A 128 -22.13 -20.59 -8.80
N LYS A 129 -22.59 -19.54 -9.49
CA LYS A 129 -23.41 -19.60 -10.70
C LYS A 129 -22.62 -19.88 -11.98
N LEU A 130 -21.29 -19.77 -11.94
CA LEU A 130 -20.46 -20.06 -13.11
C LEU A 130 -20.56 -21.54 -13.48
N PRO A 131 -20.58 -21.86 -14.80
CA PRO A 131 -20.36 -23.22 -15.29
C PRO A 131 -19.06 -23.81 -14.77
N ALA A 132 -18.95 -25.14 -14.72
CA ALA A 132 -17.80 -25.83 -14.13
C ALA A 132 -16.47 -25.53 -14.84
N ASP A 133 -16.50 -25.39 -16.16
CA ASP A 133 -15.36 -24.99 -16.99
C ASP A 133 -14.86 -23.58 -16.67
N LEU A 134 -15.78 -22.61 -16.48
CA LEU A 134 -15.42 -21.25 -16.10
C LEU A 134 -14.92 -21.14 -14.65
N LYS A 135 -15.49 -21.93 -13.71
CA LYS A 135 -14.94 -22.03 -12.35
C LYS A 135 -13.50 -22.52 -12.38
N LYS A 136 -13.27 -23.61 -13.15
CA LYS A 136 -11.92 -24.16 -13.31
C LYS A 136 -10.98 -23.15 -13.94
N LEU A 137 -11.40 -22.40 -14.94
CA LEU A 137 -10.59 -21.35 -15.56
C LEU A 137 -10.20 -20.26 -14.57
N VAL A 138 -11.15 -19.77 -13.75
CA VAL A 138 -10.90 -18.79 -12.69
C VAL A 138 -9.88 -19.33 -11.68
N ASP A 139 -10.10 -20.54 -11.16
CA ASP A 139 -9.20 -21.13 -10.16
C ASP A 139 -7.80 -21.37 -10.73
N ASP A 140 -7.69 -21.87 -11.97
CA ASP A 140 -6.41 -22.15 -12.62
C ASP A 140 -5.66 -20.87 -13.02
N SER A 141 -6.36 -19.76 -13.30
CA SER A 141 -5.74 -18.48 -13.63
C SER A 141 -4.95 -17.85 -12.46
N ILE A 142 -5.29 -18.26 -11.24
CA ILE A 142 -4.68 -17.72 -10.01
C ILE A 142 -3.74 -18.74 -9.36
N ARG A 143 -4.05 -20.03 -9.45
CA ARG A 143 -3.30 -21.09 -8.78
C ARG A 143 -1.83 -21.10 -9.21
N GLY A 144 -0.91 -21.04 -8.23
CA GLY A 144 0.53 -21.02 -8.46
C GLY A 144 1.08 -19.71 -9.01
N LYS A 145 0.25 -18.65 -9.07
CA LYS A 145 0.65 -17.31 -9.54
C LYS A 145 1.09 -16.37 -8.42
N GLU A 146 1.15 -16.85 -7.18
CA GLU A 146 1.47 -16.03 -6.01
C GLU A 146 2.86 -15.42 -6.12
N LYS A 147 3.84 -16.20 -6.63
CA LYS A 147 5.20 -15.72 -6.84
C LYS A 147 5.26 -14.67 -7.95
N GLU A 148 4.63 -14.94 -9.09
CA GLU A 148 4.57 -14.03 -10.22
C GLU A 148 3.93 -12.69 -9.84
N MET A 149 2.87 -12.72 -9.03
CA MET A 149 2.20 -11.52 -8.52
C MET A 149 3.11 -10.74 -7.57
N GLY A 150 3.83 -11.42 -6.67
CA GLY A 150 4.81 -10.77 -5.80
C GLY A 150 5.94 -10.12 -6.59
N GLU A 151 6.52 -10.82 -7.55
CA GLU A 151 7.58 -10.31 -8.43
C GLU A 151 7.11 -9.13 -9.29
N ALA A 152 5.85 -9.13 -9.75
CA ALA A 152 5.26 -8.01 -10.48
C ALA A 152 5.14 -6.78 -9.58
N TRP A 153 4.76 -6.96 -8.30
CA TRP A 153 4.69 -5.87 -7.35
C TRP A 153 6.08 -5.35 -6.97
N ASP A 154 7.03 -6.25 -6.72
CA ASP A 154 8.44 -5.90 -6.48
C ASP A 154 9.03 -5.10 -7.66
N GLY A 155 8.67 -5.49 -8.87
CA GLY A 155 9.16 -4.88 -10.10
C GLY A 155 8.76 -3.42 -10.32
N ILE A 156 7.70 -2.93 -9.67
CA ILE A 156 7.27 -1.52 -9.80
C ILE A 156 7.86 -0.60 -8.73
N ASP A 157 8.48 -1.12 -7.68
CA ASP A 157 9.00 -0.32 -6.57
C ASP A 157 10.17 0.58 -7.01
N GLY A 158 11.18 0.01 -7.64
CA GLY A 158 12.32 0.77 -8.17
C GLY A 158 11.92 1.84 -9.20
N PRO A 159 11.16 1.50 -10.25
CA PRO A 159 10.59 2.49 -11.16
C PRO A 159 9.74 3.56 -10.48
N GLY A 160 8.96 3.19 -9.43
CA GLY A 160 8.19 4.12 -8.64
C GLY A 160 9.08 5.13 -7.91
N LYS A 161 10.09 4.66 -7.20
CA LYS A 161 11.09 5.51 -6.54
C LYS A 161 11.76 6.45 -7.53
N LYS A 162 12.18 5.90 -8.69
CA LYS A 162 12.79 6.70 -9.76
C LYS A 162 11.86 7.81 -10.27
N ASN A 163 10.59 7.53 -10.48
CA ASN A 163 9.61 8.53 -10.93
C ASN A 163 9.50 9.70 -9.94
N LEU A 164 9.48 9.41 -8.64
CA LEU A 164 9.44 10.45 -7.60
C LEU A 164 10.75 11.25 -7.59
N THR A 165 11.91 10.60 -7.70
CA THR A 165 13.22 11.26 -7.75
C THR A 165 13.35 12.17 -8.98
N ASP A 166 12.99 11.68 -10.15
CA ASP A 166 12.99 12.47 -11.39
C ASP A 166 12.03 13.66 -11.28
N GLY A 167 10.95 13.54 -10.50
CA GLY A 167 10.02 14.60 -10.14
C GLY A 167 10.56 15.61 -9.11
N GLY A 168 11.78 15.41 -8.61
CA GLY A 168 12.45 16.30 -7.65
C GLY A 168 12.22 15.96 -6.19
N ALA A 169 11.82 14.73 -5.86
CA ALA A 169 11.76 14.27 -4.48
C ALA A 169 13.17 14.03 -3.91
N ASP A 170 13.39 14.53 -2.71
CA ASP A 170 14.65 14.37 -1.96
C ASP A 170 14.56 13.14 -1.05
N TYR A 171 15.52 12.23 -1.23
CA TYR A 171 15.70 10.99 -0.46
C TYR A 171 16.91 11.05 0.48
N SER A 172 17.44 12.24 0.77
CA SER A 172 18.64 12.41 1.61
C SER A 172 18.41 11.97 3.07
N PHE A 173 17.25 11.39 3.39
CA PHE A 173 16.84 10.94 4.71
C PHE A 173 16.62 9.44 4.71
N GLU A 174 17.72 8.68 4.61
CA GLU A 174 17.70 7.25 4.88
C GLU A 174 17.58 7.03 6.40
N GLY A 175 16.45 6.38 6.74
CA GLY A 175 16.24 5.79 8.05
C GLY A 175 16.15 6.78 9.22
N VAL A 176 14.98 6.86 9.83
CA VAL A 176 14.91 7.26 11.24
C VAL A 176 15.61 6.17 12.03
N GLY A 177 16.89 6.40 12.20
CA GLY A 177 17.82 5.82 13.11
C GLY A 177 17.63 4.37 13.58
N ASN A 178 18.70 3.62 13.58
CA ASN A 178 18.89 2.53 14.52
C ASN A 178 18.48 3.00 15.92
N VAL A 179 17.28 2.63 16.36
CA VAL A 179 16.87 2.64 17.75
C VAL A 179 17.05 1.22 18.26
#